data_673348bf3cb70f35e22baa94336fa428
#
_entry.id   673348bf3cb70f35e22baa94336fa428
#
_cell.length_a   1.000
_cell.length_b   1.000
_cell.length_c   1.000
_cell.angle_alpha   90.00
_cell.angle_beta   90.00
_cell.angle_gamma   90.00
#
_symmetry.space_group_name_H-M   'P 1'
#
loop_
_entity.id
_entity.type
_entity.pdbx_description
1 polymer ?
#
loop_
_entity_poly.entity_id
_entity_poly.type
_entity_poly.pdbx_seq_one_letter_code
_entity_poly.pdbx_strand_id
1 'polypeptide(L)'
;MTITDRIDAITLIPEAYRAAFLPAPKAVKIEITGRCNYRCGFCALRTRKKQPKGDMALPLFKRITRQMREAGVEEIGAFYLGESTMAPELLIEAVAWCKHELDFPYVFLTTNGARLFPELVALLMEAGLGSLKFSVNAASEKQFSELMGVSPKLWRKALSNIRAARKVRDDNGYACGIYASSIQYDGEQQVMMQDMLNEHVLPFVDEHYWLPLYSMGSLATAREQELGYRPTAGNQGRVGALRDPLPCWSAFTEGHVTADGILSACCFDADGRWHMGDLN
;
A
#
# COMPACT_ATOMS: atom_id res chain seq x y z
N MET A 1 18.24 6.15 -1.41
CA MET A 1 17.52 5.55 -0.26
C MET A 1 16.59 4.50 -0.83
N THR A 2 16.79 3.25 -0.42
CA THR A 2 15.96 2.12 -0.87
C THR A 2 14.56 2.16 -0.23
N ILE A 3 13.64 1.34 -0.72
CA ILE A 3 12.31 1.23 -0.08
C ILE A 3 12.43 0.63 1.33
N THR A 4 13.34 -0.32 1.52
CA THR A 4 13.57 -0.94 2.83
C THR A 4 14.18 0.05 3.82
N ASP A 5 15.10 0.93 3.40
CA ASP A 5 15.61 2.02 4.26
C ASP A 5 14.49 2.94 4.74
N ARG A 6 13.53 3.27 3.85
CA ARG A 6 12.37 4.10 4.21
C ARG A 6 11.46 3.41 5.22
N ILE A 7 11.18 2.12 4.99
CA ILE A 7 10.36 1.32 5.89
C ILE A 7 11.02 1.22 7.27
N ASP A 8 12.32 0.95 7.32
CA ASP A 8 13.05 0.82 8.58
C ASP A 8 13.11 2.15 9.34
N ALA A 9 13.29 3.27 8.65
CA ALA A 9 13.27 4.60 9.26
C ALA A 9 11.93 4.94 9.95
N ILE A 10 10.81 4.42 9.43
CA ILE A 10 9.49 4.56 10.05
C ILE A 10 9.33 3.56 11.20
N THR A 11 9.69 2.30 10.97
CA THR A 11 9.44 1.23 11.93
C THR A 11 10.34 1.29 13.17
N LEU A 12 11.46 1.98 13.13
CA LEU A 12 12.36 2.15 14.28
C LEU A 12 11.94 3.25 15.27
N ILE A 13 10.79 3.84 15.14
CA ILE A 13 10.26 4.95 15.96
C ILE A 13 11.37 5.96 16.31
N PRO A 14 11.59 6.98 15.47
CA PRO A 14 12.61 7.99 15.71
C PRO A 14 12.43 8.68 17.07
N GLU A 15 13.51 9.19 17.66
CA GLU A 15 13.51 9.81 19.00
C GLU A 15 12.49 10.95 19.11
N ALA A 16 12.31 11.74 18.07
CA ALA A 16 11.32 12.80 18.01
C ALA A 16 9.87 12.33 18.29
N TYR A 17 9.58 11.06 18.02
CA TYR A 17 8.28 10.44 18.28
C TYR A 17 8.16 9.76 19.66
N ARG A 18 9.15 9.93 20.53
CA ARG A 18 9.16 9.44 21.93
C ARG A 18 8.85 10.56 22.92
N ALA A 19 8.27 11.64 22.44
CA ALA A 19 7.89 12.80 23.25
C ALA A 19 6.45 12.69 23.76
N ALA A 20 6.12 13.47 24.80
CA ALA A 20 4.76 13.55 25.34
C ALA A 20 3.74 14.15 24.35
N PHE A 21 4.20 15.04 23.47
CA PHE A 21 3.41 15.60 22.38
C PHE A 21 4.06 15.14 21.07
N LEU A 22 3.32 14.34 20.31
CA LEU A 22 3.83 13.80 19.05
C LEU A 22 3.81 14.88 17.97
N PRO A 23 4.87 14.94 17.14
CA PRO A 23 4.80 15.69 15.89
C PRO A 23 3.78 15.07 14.94
N ALA A 24 3.50 15.71 13.81
CA ALA A 24 2.71 15.10 12.75
C ALA A 24 3.34 13.77 12.31
N PRO A 25 2.55 12.75 11.94
CA PRO A 25 3.10 11.50 11.46
C PRO A 25 3.97 11.75 10.22
N LYS A 26 5.05 11.01 10.07
CA LYS A 26 5.95 11.16 8.92
C LYS A 26 5.25 10.87 7.60
N ALA A 27 4.43 9.81 7.58
CA ALA A 27 3.71 9.35 6.41
C ALA A 27 2.21 9.23 6.66
N VAL A 28 1.40 9.62 5.67
CA VAL A 28 -0.04 9.38 5.69
C VAL A 28 -0.48 8.62 4.46
N LYS A 29 -1.21 7.53 4.65
CA LYS A 29 -1.83 6.75 3.58
C LYS A 29 -3.29 7.16 3.45
N ILE A 30 -3.71 7.52 2.24
CA ILE A 30 -5.04 8.02 1.95
C ILE A 30 -5.72 7.10 0.95
N GLU A 31 -6.86 6.54 1.33
CA GLU A 31 -7.67 5.71 0.45
C GLU A 31 -8.34 6.59 -0.62
N ILE A 32 -7.82 6.55 -1.84
CA ILE A 32 -8.40 7.29 -2.98
C ILE A 32 -9.79 6.78 -3.34
N THR A 33 -10.00 5.48 -3.21
CA THR A 33 -11.29 4.82 -3.47
C THR A 33 -11.45 3.60 -2.58
N GLY A 34 -12.69 3.37 -2.11
CA GLY A 34 -13.05 2.14 -1.41
C GLY A 34 -13.28 0.93 -2.35
N ARG A 35 -13.18 1.12 -3.67
CA ARG A 35 -13.37 0.06 -4.66
C ARG A 35 -12.08 -0.73 -4.89
N CYS A 36 -12.21 -2.02 -5.17
CA CYS A 36 -11.09 -2.87 -5.57
C CYS A 36 -11.55 -3.89 -6.60
N ASN A 37 -10.72 -4.16 -7.60
CA ASN A 37 -10.94 -5.18 -8.62
C ASN A 37 -10.52 -6.59 -8.17
N TYR A 38 -9.91 -6.73 -6.98
CA TYR A 38 -9.61 -8.02 -6.34
C TYR A 38 -10.55 -8.30 -5.16
N ARG A 39 -10.53 -9.55 -4.70
CA ARG A 39 -11.31 -10.05 -3.57
C ARG A 39 -10.45 -10.90 -2.63
N CYS A 40 -9.24 -10.42 -2.32
CA CYS A 40 -8.24 -11.15 -1.56
C CYS A 40 -8.80 -11.68 -0.23
N GLY A 41 -8.59 -12.97 0.02
CA GLY A 41 -9.10 -13.64 1.23
C GLY A 41 -8.49 -13.09 2.52
N PHE A 42 -7.30 -12.54 2.46
CA PHE A 42 -6.56 -11.96 3.57
C PHE A 42 -6.73 -10.44 3.71
N CYS A 43 -7.63 -9.81 2.98
CA CYS A 43 -7.80 -8.36 3.01
C CYS A 43 -9.06 -7.94 3.77
N ALA A 44 -8.91 -6.99 4.69
CA ALA A 44 -10.02 -6.44 5.47
C ALA A 44 -11.06 -5.68 4.63
N LEU A 45 -10.75 -5.29 3.41
CA LEU A 45 -11.69 -4.59 2.51
C LEU A 45 -13.02 -5.33 2.35
N ARG A 46 -12.99 -6.66 2.35
CA ARG A 46 -14.18 -7.49 2.18
C ARG A 46 -15.02 -7.69 3.44
N THR A 47 -14.40 -7.52 4.59
CA THR A 47 -14.98 -7.88 5.88
C THR A 47 -15.21 -6.67 6.77
N ARG A 48 -14.69 -5.51 6.41
CA ARG A 48 -14.95 -4.28 7.16
C ARG A 48 -16.44 -3.92 7.14
N LYS A 49 -16.95 -3.50 8.29
CA LYS A 49 -18.38 -3.21 8.47
C LYS A 49 -18.82 -1.94 7.77
N LYS A 50 -17.96 -0.92 7.76
CA LYS A 50 -18.20 0.35 7.07
C LYS A 50 -17.40 0.38 5.78
N GLN A 51 -18.08 0.41 4.65
CA GLN A 51 -17.47 0.55 3.33
C GLN A 51 -17.65 2.00 2.85
N PRO A 52 -16.58 2.71 2.47
CA PRO A 52 -16.72 3.97 1.76
C PRO A 52 -17.56 3.80 0.49
N LYS A 53 -18.46 4.74 0.23
CA LYS A 53 -19.43 4.63 -0.87
C LYS A 53 -18.87 5.09 -2.22
N GLY A 54 -17.59 5.00 -2.45
CA GLY A 54 -17.01 5.41 -3.72
C GLY A 54 -15.61 5.96 -3.59
N ASP A 55 -15.34 6.98 -4.38
CA ASP A 55 -14.06 7.66 -4.43
C ASP A 55 -14.04 8.82 -3.45
N MET A 56 -12.87 9.15 -2.92
CA MET A 56 -12.70 10.34 -2.09
C MET A 56 -13.03 11.60 -2.91
N ALA A 57 -13.77 12.54 -2.30
CA ALA A 57 -14.01 13.81 -2.96
C ALA A 57 -12.70 14.59 -3.09
N LEU A 58 -12.36 15.02 -4.31
CA LEU A 58 -11.13 15.77 -4.58
C LEU A 58 -10.97 17.03 -3.72
N PRO A 59 -12.02 17.84 -3.47
CA PRO A 59 -11.91 18.98 -2.54
C PRO A 59 -11.51 18.57 -1.11
N LEU A 60 -12.03 17.45 -0.61
CA LEU A 60 -11.63 16.90 0.68
C LEU A 60 -10.16 16.49 0.65
N PHE A 61 -9.73 15.72 -0.35
CA PHE A 61 -8.33 15.32 -0.51
C PHE A 61 -7.39 16.53 -0.50
N LYS A 62 -7.70 17.54 -1.30
CA LYS A 62 -6.90 18.78 -1.41
C LYS A 62 -6.82 19.54 -0.08
N ARG A 63 -7.92 19.62 0.66
CA ARG A 63 -7.97 20.31 1.95
C ARG A 63 -7.13 19.59 3.00
N ILE A 64 -7.35 18.28 3.17
CA ILE A 64 -6.64 17.52 4.22
C ILE A 64 -5.15 17.39 3.93
N THR A 65 -4.74 17.19 2.68
CA THR A 65 -3.31 17.09 2.33
C THR A 65 -2.58 18.41 2.50
N ARG A 66 -3.23 19.56 2.27
CA ARG A 66 -2.67 20.87 2.59
C ARG A 66 -2.41 21.00 4.10
N GLN A 67 -3.39 20.70 4.93
CA GLN A 67 -3.26 20.71 6.39
C GLN A 67 -2.17 19.75 6.87
N MET A 68 -2.08 18.58 6.28
CA MET A 68 -1.00 17.61 6.58
C MET A 68 0.38 18.18 6.24
N ARG A 69 0.51 18.83 5.10
CA ARG A 69 1.78 19.44 4.69
C ARG A 69 2.19 20.58 5.62
N GLU A 70 1.25 21.44 5.99
CA GLU A 70 1.43 22.52 6.96
C GLU A 70 1.81 22.01 8.35
N ALA A 71 1.27 20.85 8.74
CA ALA A 71 1.60 20.18 10.01
C ALA A 71 2.96 19.47 9.99
N GLY A 72 3.62 19.33 8.84
CA GLY A 72 4.93 18.71 8.73
C GLY A 72 4.95 17.26 8.24
N VAL A 73 3.85 16.74 7.71
CA VAL A 73 3.83 15.43 7.03
C VAL A 73 4.74 15.48 5.80
N GLU A 74 5.60 14.48 5.65
CA GLU A 74 6.60 14.42 4.58
C GLU A 74 6.21 13.48 3.43
N GLU A 75 5.42 12.46 3.71
CA GLU A 75 5.15 11.39 2.76
C GLU A 75 3.64 11.13 2.62
N ILE A 76 3.15 11.05 1.37
CA ILE A 76 1.77 10.69 1.06
C ILE A 76 1.73 9.37 0.29
N GLY A 77 1.06 8.38 0.86
CA GLY A 77 0.67 7.16 0.16
C GLY A 77 -0.71 7.31 -0.45
N ALA A 78 -0.79 7.34 -1.78
CA ALA A 78 -2.07 7.47 -2.49
C ALA A 78 -2.81 6.12 -2.56
N PHE A 79 -2.92 5.41 -1.43
CA PHE A 79 -3.59 4.11 -1.28
C PHE A 79 -3.85 3.81 0.20
N TYR A 80 -4.79 2.91 0.47
CA TYR A 80 -4.95 2.28 1.78
C TYR A 80 -5.52 0.87 1.63
N LEU A 81 -6.84 0.68 1.56
CA LEU A 81 -7.48 -0.63 1.43
C LEU A 81 -7.98 -0.91 0.02
N GLY A 82 -8.56 0.07 -0.65
CA GLY A 82 -9.02 -0.03 -2.02
C GLY A 82 -7.87 -0.16 -3.02
N GLU A 83 -8.22 -0.27 -4.29
CA GLU A 83 -7.26 -0.23 -5.39
C GLU A 83 -7.37 1.12 -6.10
N SER A 84 -6.39 2.00 -5.90
CA SER A 84 -6.43 3.38 -6.36
C SER A 84 -6.54 3.53 -7.89
N THR A 85 -6.06 2.54 -8.64
CA THR A 85 -6.21 2.50 -10.11
C THR A 85 -7.64 2.25 -10.59
N MET A 86 -8.60 2.07 -9.68
CA MET A 86 -10.04 2.07 -9.98
C MET A 86 -10.60 3.49 -10.16
N ALA A 87 -9.85 4.53 -9.77
CA ALA A 87 -10.16 5.95 -9.94
C ALA A 87 -8.95 6.67 -10.55
N PRO A 88 -8.55 6.36 -11.80
CA PRO A 88 -7.28 6.79 -12.35
C PRO A 88 -7.15 8.31 -12.49
N GLU A 89 -8.20 9.00 -12.90
CA GLU A 89 -8.19 10.46 -13.05
C GLU A 89 -7.97 11.16 -11.69
N LEU A 90 -8.69 10.71 -10.67
CA LEU A 90 -8.53 11.22 -9.31
C LEU A 90 -7.13 10.91 -8.78
N LEU A 91 -6.60 9.73 -9.04
CA LEU A 91 -5.27 9.32 -8.61
C LEU A 91 -4.17 10.20 -9.24
N ILE A 92 -4.25 10.46 -10.55
CA ILE A 92 -3.29 11.33 -11.25
C ILE A 92 -3.33 12.74 -10.66
N GLU A 93 -4.54 13.31 -10.49
CA GLU A 93 -4.69 14.64 -9.92
C GLU A 93 -4.21 14.72 -8.47
N ALA A 94 -4.45 13.68 -7.67
CA ALA A 94 -3.98 13.59 -6.29
C ALA A 94 -2.44 13.59 -6.21
N VAL A 95 -1.76 12.82 -7.08
CA VAL A 95 -0.30 12.79 -7.15
C VAL A 95 0.25 14.14 -7.59
N ALA A 96 -0.28 14.70 -8.69
CA ALA A 96 0.14 16.01 -9.21
C ALA A 96 -0.04 17.13 -8.17
N TRP A 97 -1.19 17.16 -7.50
CA TRP A 97 -1.48 18.11 -6.42
C TRP A 97 -0.46 18.02 -5.28
N CYS A 98 -0.18 16.82 -4.79
CA CYS A 98 0.78 16.63 -3.71
C CYS A 98 2.21 17.04 -4.13
N LYS A 99 2.61 16.74 -5.37
CA LYS A 99 3.97 17.02 -5.83
C LYS A 99 4.17 18.46 -6.29
N HIS A 100 3.29 18.99 -7.10
CA HIS A 100 3.52 20.28 -7.76
C HIS A 100 2.95 21.47 -6.99
N GLU A 101 1.85 21.28 -6.25
CA GLU A 101 1.22 22.37 -5.51
C GLU A 101 1.63 22.41 -4.02
N LEU A 102 1.87 21.25 -3.41
CA LEU A 102 2.20 21.16 -1.99
C LEU A 102 3.67 20.81 -1.71
N ASP A 103 4.43 20.45 -2.73
CA ASP A 103 5.85 20.08 -2.63
C ASP A 103 6.12 19.02 -1.55
N PHE A 104 5.30 17.95 -1.54
CA PHE A 104 5.58 16.83 -0.67
C PHE A 104 6.90 16.15 -1.09
N PRO A 105 7.83 15.92 -0.16
CA PRO A 105 9.09 15.25 -0.46
C PRO A 105 8.89 13.90 -1.15
N TYR A 106 7.87 13.15 -0.74
CA TYR A 106 7.64 11.81 -1.28
C TYR A 106 6.16 11.47 -1.43
N VAL A 107 5.76 11.08 -2.65
CA VAL A 107 4.43 10.56 -2.95
C VAL A 107 4.59 9.17 -3.53
N PHE A 108 3.86 8.19 -2.98
CA PHE A 108 4.03 6.79 -3.34
C PHE A 108 2.71 6.05 -3.50
N LEU A 109 2.73 4.99 -4.32
CA LEU A 109 1.58 4.15 -4.61
C LEU A 109 1.89 2.68 -4.36
N THR A 110 0.95 1.98 -3.73
CA THR A 110 0.90 0.52 -3.70
C THR A 110 -0.31 0.04 -4.48
N THR A 111 -0.13 -0.94 -5.35
CA THR A 111 -1.18 -1.45 -6.23
C THR A 111 -1.11 -2.96 -6.40
N ASN A 112 -2.22 -3.57 -6.77
CA ASN A 112 -2.26 -4.96 -7.22
C ASN A 112 -1.78 -5.14 -8.67
N GLY A 113 -1.51 -4.06 -9.39
CA GLY A 113 -0.91 -4.02 -10.72
C GLY A 113 -1.82 -4.35 -11.90
N ALA A 114 -3.00 -4.95 -11.70
CA ALA A 114 -3.79 -5.45 -12.82
C ALA A 114 -4.40 -4.37 -13.73
N ARG A 115 -4.55 -3.14 -13.23
CA ARG A 115 -5.09 -2.01 -14.00
C ARG A 115 -4.05 -0.93 -14.32
N LEU A 116 -2.79 -1.21 -14.04
CA LEU A 116 -1.70 -0.26 -14.22
C LEU A 116 -1.11 -0.38 -15.65
N PHE A 117 -1.85 0.12 -16.62
CA PHE A 117 -1.41 0.14 -18.02
C PHE A 117 -0.26 1.11 -18.26
N PRO A 118 0.55 0.94 -19.32
CA PRO A 118 1.67 1.81 -19.64
C PRO A 118 1.33 3.31 -19.65
N GLU A 119 0.19 3.66 -20.20
CA GLU A 119 -0.28 5.04 -20.30
C GLU A 119 -0.55 5.64 -18.91
N LEU A 120 -1.19 4.88 -18.02
CA LEU A 120 -1.42 5.31 -16.64
C LEU A 120 -0.12 5.43 -15.86
N VAL A 121 0.82 4.50 -16.09
CA VAL A 121 2.16 4.56 -15.48
C VAL A 121 2.87 5.85 -15.89
N ALA A 122 2.88 6.18 -17.18
CA ALA A 122 3.52 7.39 -17.70
C ALA A 122 2.91 8.64 -17.04
N LEU A 123 1.58 8.76 -17.02
CA LEU A 123 0.89 9.90 -16.41
C LEU A 123 1.18 10.05 -14.91
N LEU A 124 1.25 8.94 -14.16
CA LEU A 124 1.57 8.97 -12.74
C LEU A 124 3.03 9.39 -12.49
N MET A 125 3.96 8.90 -13.30
CA MET A 125 5.37 9.28 -13.20
C MET A 125 5.60 10.74 -13.61
N GLU A 126 4.92 11.21 -14.65
CA GLU A 126 4.93 12.61 -15.09
C GLU A 126 4.31 13.53 -14.02
N ALA A 127 3.26 13.08 -13.32
CA ALA A 127 2.67 13.77 -12.17
C ALA A 127 3.61 13.82 -10.93
N GLY A 128 4.77 13.17 -10.99
CA GLY A 128 5.79 13.21 -9.94
C GLY A 128 5.69 12.09 -8.90
N LEU A 129 5.10 10.93 -9.25
CA LEU A 129 5.10 9.77 -8.38
C LEU A 129 6.54 9.34 -8.06
N GLY A 130 6.90 9.34 -6.77
CA GLY A 130 8.24 9.00 -6.30
C GLY A 130 8.52 7.51 -6.24
N SER A 131 7.49 6.69 -6.01
CA SER A 131 7.61 5.23 -6.16
C SER A 131 6.29 4.53 -6.42
N LEU A 132 6.41 3.41 -7.10
CA LEU A 132 5.35 2.49 -7.46
C LEU A 132 5.68 1.10 -6.92
N LYS A 133 4.85 0.57 -6.03
CA LYS A 133 5.03 -0.76 -5.44
C LYS A 133 3.92 -1.72 -5.88
N PHE A 134 4.32 -2.89 -6.36
CA PHE A 134 3.42 -3.98 -6.70
C PHE A 134 3.29 -4.99 -5.55
N SER A 135 2.06 -5.38 -5.23
CA SER A 135 1.78 -6.46 -4.28
C SER A 135 1.64 -7.78 -5.04
N VAL A 136 2.64 -8.66 -4.91
CA VAL A 136 2.74 -9.93 -5.64
C VAL A 136 2.69 -11.08 -4.63
N ASN A 137 1.53 -11.72 -4.48
CA ASN A 137 1.28 -12.66 -3.37
C ASN A 137 0.87 -14.06 -3.83
N ALA A 138 1.16 -14.45 -5.07
CA ALA A 138 0.86 -15.79 -5.59
C ALA A 138 1.93 -16.26 -6.57
N ALA A 139 2.31 -17.53 -6.47
CA ALA A 139 3.32 -18.16 -7.33
C ALA A 139 2.74 -18.74 -8.62
N SER A 140 1.45 -18.90 -8.73
CA SER A 140 0.79 -19.49 -9.90
C SER A 140 -0.59 -18.91 -10.13
N GLU A 141 -1.11 -19.11 -11.35
CA GLU A 141 -2.48 -18.70 -11.70
C GLU A 141 -3.55 -19.35 -10.83
N LYS A 142 -3.36 -20.60 -10.47
CA LYS A 142 -4.28 -21.35 -9.61
C LYS A 142 -4.31 -20.72 -8.23
N GLN A 143 -3.16 -20.59 -7.59
CA GLN A 143 -3.03 -19.97 -6.29
C GLN A 143 -3.56 -18.54 -6.29
N PHE A 144 -3.24 -17.76 -7.33
CA PHE A 144 -3.76 -16.40 -7.48
C PHE A 144 -5.30 -16.37 -7.49
N SER A 145 -5.93 -17.24 -8.28
CA SER A 145 -7.39 -17.31 -8.33
C SER A 145 -8.00 -17.66 -6.99
N GLU A 146 -7.41 -18.60 -6.27
CA GLU A 146 -7.88 -19.06 -4.95
C GLU A 146 -7.73 -17.95 -3.90
N LEU A 147 -6.56 -17.32 -3.80
CA LEU A 147 -6.26 -16.28 -2.81
C LEU A 147 -6.93 -14.95 -3.11
N MET A 148 -6.88 -14.50 -4.38
CA MET A 148 -7.40 -13.19 -4.77
C MET A 148 -8.88 -13.21 -5.14
N GLY A 149 -9.48 -14.40 -5.28
CA GLY A 149 -10.90 -14.58 -5.59
C GLY A 149 -11.34 -13.99 -6.93
N VAL A 150 -10.44 -13.96 -7.92
CA VAL A 150 -10.67 -13.38 -9.25
C VAL A 150 -10.03 -14.23 -10.35
N SER A 151 -10.33 -13.88 -11.62
CA SER A 151 -9.82 -14.60 -12.78
C SER A 151 -8.29 -14.62 -12.86
N PRO A 152 -7.66 -15.76 -13.19
CA PRO A 152 -6.21 -15.88 -13.37
C PRO A 152 -5.65 -14.98 -14.47
N LYS A 153 -6.49 -14.50 -15.40
CA LYS A 153 -6.07 -13.54 -16.42
C LYS A 153 -5.51 -12.24 -15.79
N LEU A 154 -5.99 -11.87 -14.61
CA LEU A 154 -5.50 -10.68 -13.90
C LEU A 154 -4.08 -10.88 -13.35
N TRP A 155 -3.69 -12.09 -12.99
CA TRP A 155 -2.33 -12.41 -12.58
C TRP A 155 -1.33 -12.18 -13.72
N ARG A 156 -1.60 -12.77 -14.92
CA ARG A 156 -0.78 -12.51 -16.10
C ARG A 156 -0.68 -11.03 -16.44
N LYS A 157 -1.81 -10.33 -16.32
CA LYS A 157 -1.87 -8.89 -16.58
C LYS A 157 -1.02 -8.09 -15.60
N ALA A 158 -1.08 -8.41 -14.30
CA ALA A 158 -0.26 -7.76 -13.28
C ALA A 158 1.23 -7.95 -13.56
N LEU A 159 1.67 -9.18 -13.87
CA LEU A 159 3.06 -9.46 -14.21
C LEU A 159 3.52 -8.73 -15.48
N SER A 160 2.66 -8.69 -16.50
CA SER A 160 2.94 -7.92 -17.73
C SER A 160 3.07 -6.42 -17.43
N ASN A 161 2.23 -5.89 -16.56
CA ASN A 161 2.24 -4.46 -16.19
C ASN A 161 3.48 -4.09 -15.36
N ILE A 162 4.04 -4.99 -14.55
CA ILE A 162 5.34 -4.77 -13.86
C ILE A 162 6.45 -4.53 -14.90
N ARG A 163 6.55 -5.39 -15.90
CA ARG A 163 7.52 -5.26 -17.00
C ARG A 163 7.34 -3.97 -17.78
N ALA A 164 6.07 -3.64 -18.08
CA ALA A 164 5.72 -2.42 -18.81
C ALA A 164 6.05 -1.17 -17.99
N ALA A 165 5.79 -1.15 -16.68
CA ALA A 165 6.14 -0.03 -15.82
C ALA A 165 7.65 0.23 -15.80
N ARG A 166 8.46 -0.83 -15.72
CA ARG A 166 9.92 -0.71 -15.84
C ARG A 166 10.33 -0.10 -17.16
N LYS A 167 9.77 -0.58 -18.26
CA LYS A 167 10.06 -0.05 -19.59
C LYS A 167 9.67 1.41 -19.74
N VAL A 168 8.46 1.78 -19.30
CA VAL A 168 7.99 3.19 -19.33
C VAL A 168 8.93 4.10 -18.56
N ARG A 169 9.32 3.70 -17.35
CA ARG A 169 10.26 4.48 -16.54
C ARG A 169 11.59 4.70 -17.24
N ASP A 170 12.20 3.61 -17.70
CA ASP A 170 13.55 3.63 -18.26
C ASP A 170 13.60 4.35 -19.61
N ASP A 171 12.61 4.14 -20.48
CA ASP A 171 12.53 4.80 -21.81
C ASP A 171 12.35 6.33 -21.68
N ASN A 172 11.71 6.81 -20.62
CA ASN A 172 11.45 8.23 -20.43
C ASN A 172 12.35 8.89 -19.37
N GLY A 173 13.21 8.14 -18.69
CA GLY A 173 14.10 8.66 -17.65
C GLY A 173 13.40 9.16 -16.40
N TYR A 174 12.21 8.63 -16.05
CA TYR A 174 11.50 9.07 -14.85
C TYR A 174 12.21 8.64 -13.57
N ALA A 175 12.29 9.55 -12.61
CA ALA A 175 12.89 9.31 -11.28
C ALA A 175 11.92 8.61 -10.31
N CYS A 176 11.27 7.52 -10.74
CA CYS A 176 10.30 6.76 -9.93
C CYS A 176 10.88 5.38 -9.58
N GLY A 177 10.95 5.06 -8.29
CA GLY A 177 11.33 3.72 -7.84
C GLY A 177 10.24 2.70 -8.17
N ILE A 178 10.62 1.52 -8.65
CA ILE A 178 9.70 0.41 -8.91
C ILE A 178 10.02 -0.72 -7.97
N TYR A 179 9.05 -1.09 -7.14
CA TYR A 179 9.23 -2.05 -6.06
C TYR A 179 8.19 -3.15 -6.09
N ALA A 180 8.50 -4.29 -5.45
CA ALA A 180 7.53 -5.32 -5.19
C ALA A 180 7.60 -5.79 -3.72
N SER A 181 6.47 -6.25 -3.22
CA SER A 181 6.41 -6.94 -1.94
C SER A 181 5.56 -8.20 -2.04
N SER A 182 5.90 -9.22 -1.25
CA SER A 182 5.19 -10.49 -1.23
C SER A 182 4.98 -10.95 0.21
N ILE A 183 3.87 -11.64 0.44
CA ILE A 183 3.66 -12.39 1.67
C ILE A 183 4.71 -13.49 1.71
N GLN A 184 5.41 -13.61 2.83
CA GLN A 184 6.31 -14.72 3.08
C GLN A 184 5.50 -15.95 3.45
N TYR A 185 5.70 -16.99 2.69
CA TYR A 185 5.15 -18.32 2.94
C TYR A 185 6.20 -19.19 3.64
N ASP A 186 5.92 -20.47 3.79
CA ASP A 186 6.84 -21.49 4.30
C ASP A 186 6.91 -22.71 3.35
N GLY A 187 7.84 -23.61 3.62
CA GLY A 187 8.00 -24.87 2.90
C GLY A 187 8.07 -24.70 1.38
N GLU A 188 7.42 -25.62 0.67
CA GLU A 188 7.40 -25.65 -0.81
C GLU A 188 6.79 -24.38 -1.41
N GLN A 189 5.80 -23.81 -0.74
CA GLN A 189 5.13 -22.59 -1.21
C GLN A 189 6.10 -21.41 -1.27
N GLN A 190 7.02 -21.30 -0.29
CA GLN A 190 8.05 -20.27 -0.32
C GLN A 190 9.03 -20.47 -1.49
N VAL A 191 9.40 -21.71 -1.78
CA VAL A 191 10.28 -22.04 -2.94
C VAL A 191 9.59 -21.63 -4.25
N MET A 192 8.33 -22.05 -4.44
CA MET A 192 7.56 -21.68 -5.63
C MET A 192 7.43 -20.16 -5.81
N MET A 193 7.20 -19.43 -4.71
CA MET A 193 7.16 -17.97 -4.74
C MET A 193 8.49 -17.38 -5.17
N GLN A 194 9.59 -17.87 -4.61
CA GLN A 194 10.93 -17.38 -4.95
C GLN A 194 11.26 -17.63 -6.42
N ASP A 195 10.95 -18.81 -6.94
CA ASP A 195 11.20 -19.14 -8.36
C ASP A 195 10.41 -18.24 -9.30
N MET A 196 9.11 -18.05 -9.02
CA MET A 196 8.26 -17.15 -9.79
C MET A 196 8.76 -15.70 -9.73
N LEU A 197 9.18 -15.23 -8.56
CA LEU A 197 9.72 -13.89 -8.40
C LEU A 197 11.02 -13.72 -9.18
N ASN A 198 11.95 -14.67 -9.11
CA ASN A 198 13.21 -14.65 -9.83
C ASN A 198 13.01 -14.51 -11.35
N GLU A 199 12.02 -15.22 -11.90
CA GLU A 199 11.76 -15.22 -13.34
C GLU A 199 10.93 -14.01 -13.81
N HIS A 200 9.91 -13.62 -13.05
CA HIS A 200 8.87 -12.74 -13.57
C HIS A 200 8.80 -11.35 -12.92
N VAL A 201 9.47 -11.12 -11.79
CA VAL A 201 9.36 -9.88 -11.03
C VAL A 201 10.70 -9.22 -10.79
N LEU A 202 11.67 -9.92 -10.19
CA LEU A 202 12.94 -9.33 -9.76
C LEU A 202 13.74 -8.65 -10.89
N PRO A 203 13.72 -9.12 -12.15
CA PRO A 203 14.41 -8.43 -13.25
C PRO A 203 13.80 -7.05 -13.57
N PHE A 204 12.60 -6.74 -13.10
CA PHE A 204 11.84 -5.56 -13.50
C PHE A 204 11.55 -4.58 -12.33
N VAL A 205 12.08 -4.87 -11.14
CA VAL A 205 11.93 -4.00 -9.96
C VAL A 205 13.31 -3.61 -9.43
N ASP A 206 13.37 -2.49 -8.73
CA ASP A 206 14.62 -2.02 -8.13
C ASP A 206 14.89 -2.74 -6.80
N GLU A 207 13.82 -3.14 -6.11
CA GLU A 207 13.92 -3.87 -4.84
C GLU A 207 12.65 -4.67 -4.60
N HIS A 208 12.78 -5.82 -3.93
CA HIS A 208 11.70 -6.65 -3.41
C HIS A 208 11.90 -6.92 -1.93
N TYR A 209 10.81 -7.01 -1.17
CA TYR A 209 10.87 -7.41 0.23
C TYR A 209 9.68 -8.28 0.64
N TRP A 210 9.90 -9.10 1.66
CA TRP A 210 8.90 -9.98 2.23
C TRP A 210 8.11 -9.27 3.34
N LEU A 211 6.85 -9.63 3.46
CA LEU A 211 5.96 -9.19 4.53
C LEU A 211 5.34 -10.40 5.21
N PRO A 212 5.13 -10.35 6.54
CA PRO A 212 4.30 -11.35 7.19
C PRO A 212 2.84 -11.18 6.71
N LEU A 213 2.08 -12.27 6.81
CA LEU A 213 0.64 -12.19 6.62
C LEU A 213 0.00 -11.59 7.87
N TYR A 214 -0.73 -10.51 7.72
CA TYR A 214 -1.37 -9.80 8.82
C TYR A 214 -2.82 -10.22 9.02
N SER A 215 -3.27 -10.24 10.29
CA SER A 215 -4.67 -10.53 10.64
C SER A 215 -5.64 -9.38 10.32
N MET A 216 -5.13 -8.22 9.92
CA MET A 216 -5.93 -7.04 9.61
C MET A 216 -6.92 -6.66 10.73
N GLY A 217 -6.45 -6.66 11.98
CA GLY A 217 -7.30 -6.39 13.14
C GLY A 217 -8.40 -7.43 13.33
N SER A 218 -8.15 -8.67 12.98
CA SER A 218 -9.08 -9.79 12.97
C SER A 218 -10.22 -9.67 11.93
N LEU A 219 -10.13 -8.77 10.99
CA LEU A 219 -11.12 -8.64 9.91
C LEU A 219 -10.90 -9.67 8.79
N ALA A 220 -9.68 -10.20 8.64
CA ALA A 220 -9.35 -11.20 7.63
C ALA A 220 -9.51 -12.65 8.11
N THR A 221 -9.85 -12.89 9.38
CA THR A 221 -9.87 -14.22 10.03
C THR A 221 -10.92 -15.17 9.49
N ALA A 222 -11.99 -14.67 8.88
CA ALA A 222 -13.09 -15.51 8.37
C ALA A 222 -12.66 -16.53 7.30
N ARG A 223 -11.48 -16.37 6.68
CA ARG A 223 -10.95 -17.27 5.66
C ARG A 223 -9.65 -17.96 6.04
N GLU A 224 -9.14 -17.74 7.24
CA GLU A 224 -7.89 -18.34 7.70
C GLU A 224 -7.97 -19.87 7.69
N GLN A 225 -9.05 -20.43 8.23
CA GLN A 225 -9.25 -21.87 8.25
C GLN A 225 -9.45 -22.47 6.85
N GLU A 226 -10.21 -21.78 6.01
CA GLU A 226 -10.49 -22.22 4.64
C GLU A 226 -9.21 -22.22 3.77
N LEU A 227 -8.38 -21.21 3.91
CA LEU A 227 -7.16 -21.02 3.10
C LEU A 227 -5.91 -21.63 3.75
N GLY A 228 -6.00 -22.12 4.98
CA GLY A 228 -4.91 -22.82 5.67
C GLY A 228 -3.74 -21.93 6.11
N TYR A 229 -3.94 -20.62 6.26
CA TYR A 229 -2.89 -19.70 6.71
C TYR A 229 -3.11 -19.22 8.16
N ARG A 230 -2.04 -18.78 8.80
CA ARG A 230 -2.06 -18.21 10.16
C ARG A 230 -1.47 -16.80 10.13
N PRO A 231 -2.30 -15.76 10.15
CA PRO A 231 -1.79 -14.40 10.13
C PRO A 231 -1.14 -13.99 11.45
N THR A 232 -0.16 -13.13 11.33
CA THR A 232 0.52 -12.53 12.47
C THR A 232 -0.29 -11.35 13.01
N ALA A 233 -0.42 -11.25 14.33
CA ALA A 233 -1.03 -10.09 14.97
C ALA A 233 -0.09 -8.88 14.96
N GLY A 234 -0.67 -7.69 14.88
CA GLY A 234 0.05 -6.42 14.88
C GLY A 234 0.79 -6.12 13.59
N ASN A 235 1.35 -4.91 13.49
CA ASN A 235 2.20 -4.49 12.39
C ASN A 235 3.67 -4.61 12.79
N GLN A 236 4.34 -5.60 12.25
CA GLN A 236 5.74 -5.89 12.55
C GLN A 236 6.71 -5.31 11.50
N GLY A 237 6.19 -4.51 10.55
CA GLY A 237 6.99 -4.00 9.45
C GLY A 237 7.45 -5.10 8.51
N ARG A 238 8.70 -5.03 8.05
CA ARG A 238 9.31 -6.11 7.26
C ARG A 238 9.51 -7.37 8.12
N VAL A 239 9.56 -8.51 7.47
CA VAL A 239 9.89 -9.77 8.13
C VAL A 239 11.22 -9.64 8.88
N GLY A 240 11.22 -10.02 10.15
CA GLY A 240 12.38 -9.90 11.03
C GLY A 240 12.53 -8.55 11.75
N ALA A 241 11.72 -7.55 11.42
CA ALA A 241 11.67 -6.27 12.16
C ALA A 241 10.84 -6.40 13.46
N LEU A 242 10.94 -7.52 14.13
CA LEU A 242 10.28 -7.77 15.41
C LEU A 242 10.89 -6.91 16.52
N ARG A 243 10.02 -6.47 17.43
CA ARG A 243 10.41 -5.63 18.55
C ARG A 243 9.88 -6.18 19.84
N ASP A 244 10.72 -6.21 20.81
CA ASP A 244 10.43 -6.66 22.14
C ASP A 244 10.68 -5.50 23.13
N PRO A 245 9.78 -5.21 24.03
CA PRO A 245 8.31 -5.23 24.06
C PRO A 245 7.73 -3.84 23.68
N LEU A 246 7.97 -3.36 22.49
CA LEU A 246 7.57 -2.01 22.07
C LEU A 246 6.14 -1.99 21.52
N PRO A 247 5.44 -0.86 21.69
CA PRO A 247 4.17 -0.66 21.02
C PRO A 247 4.34 -0.66 19.49
N CYS A 248 3.25 -0.87 18.77
CA CYS A 248 3.27 -0.77 17.31
C CYS A 248 3.72 0.64 16.87
N TRP A 249 4.71 0.70 16.04
CA TRP A 249 5.29 1.93 15.50
C TRP A 249 4.30 2.76 14.66
N SER A 250 3.34 2.10 14.02
CA SER A 250 2.39 2.76 13.11
C SER A 250 1.57 3.86 13.79
N ALA A 251 1.23 3.70 15.06
CA ALA A 251 0.51 4.72 15.82
C ALA A 251 1.31 6.01 16.05
N PHE A 252 2.62 5.96 15.86
CA PHE A 252 3.51 7.11 16.09
C PHE A 252 3.91 7.80 14.78
N THR A 253 4.18 7.03 13.75
CA THR A 253 4.85 7.52 12.54
C THR A 253 3.98 7.50 11.29
N GLU A 254 2.82 6.85 11.34
CA GLU A 254 1.90 6.77 10.21
C GLU A 254 0.48 7.24 10.55
N GLY A 255 -0.17 7.87 9.58
CA GLY A 255 -1.61 8.13 9.58
C GLY A 255 -2.31 7.34 8.46
N HIS A 256 -3.61 7.06 8.66
CA HIS A 256 -4.42 6.32 7.69
C HIS A 256 -5.78 6.99 7.56
N VAL A 257 -6.16 7.36 6.35
CA VAL A 257 -7.44 8.04 6.07
C VAL A 257 -8.23 7.21 5.07
N THR A 258 -9.49 6.91 5.42
CA THR A 258 -10.42 6.21 4.55
C THR A 258 -10.98 7.14 3.46
N ALA A 259 -11.55 6.57 2.39
CA ALA A 259 -12.09 7.36 1.26
C ALA A 259 -13.25 8.28 1.65
N ASP A 260 -13.90 8.02 2.79
CA ASP A 260 -14.94 8.88 3.39
C ASP A 260 -14.40 9.83 4.48
N GLY A 261 -13.09 10.02 4.56
CA GLY A 261 -12.46 11.04 5.40
C GLY A 261 -12.27 10.66 6.86
N ILE A 262 -12.38 9.40 7.24
CA ILE A 262 -12.15 8.96 8.62
C ILE A 262 -10.67 8.72 8.87
N LEU A 263 -10.11 9.38 9.88
CA LEU A 263 -8.76 9.14 10.36
C LEU A 263 -8.75 7.92 11.28
N SER A 264 -8.15 6.84 10.81
CA SER A 264 -8.03 5.57 11.55
C SER A 264 -6.86 5.61 12.53
N ALA A 265 -7.02 5.02 13.71
CA ALA A 265 -5.97 4.94 14.73
C ALA A 265 -4.80 4.01 14.33
N CYS A 266 -5.02 3.11 13.37
CA CYS A 266 -4.07 2.06 13.00
C CYS A 266 -4.30 1.61 11.56
N CYS A 267 -3.24 1.14 10.89
CA CYS A 267 -3.34 0.56 9.54
C CYS A 267 -4.30 -0.65 9.45
N PHE A 268 -4.64 -1.27 10.58
CA PHE A 268 -5.58 -2.39 10.68
C PHE A 268 -6.97 -1.99 11.19
N ASP A 269 -7.19 -0.71 11.49
CA ASP A 269 -8.51 -0.18 11.83
C ASP A 269 -9.30 0.17 10.55
N ALA A 270 -9.46 -0.83 9.72
CA ALA A 270 -10.01 -0.71 8.38
C ALA A 270 -11.48 -0.27 8.33
N ASP A 271 -12.23 -0.50 9.39
CA ASP A 271 -13.64 -0.12 9.53
C ASP A 271 -13.89 1.05 10.49
N GLY A 272 -12.82 1.73 10.91
CA GLY A 272 -12.90 2.91 11.75
C GLY A 272 -13.48 2.64 13.15
N ARG A 273 -13.26 1.44 13.71
CA ARG A 273 -13.69 1.11 15.08
C ARG A 273 -13.03 1.96 16.15
N TRP A 274 -11.79 2.35 15.90
CA TRP A 274 -10.95 3.18 16.76
C TRP A 274 -10.51 4.45 16.01
N HIS A 275 -11.46 5.10 15.33
CA HIS A 275 -11.14 6.31 14.59
C HIS A 275 -10.72 7.46 15.53
N MET A 276 -9.76 8.24 15.07
CA MET A 276 -9.23 9.39 15.78
C MET A 276 -9.98 10.69 15.44
N GLY A 277 -10.77 10.69 14.38
CA GLY A 277 -11.56 11.84 13.96
C GLY A 277 -12.19 11.65 12.59
N ASP A 278 -13.13 12.53 12.30
CA ASP A 278 -13.74 12.73 11.00
C ASP A 278 -13.17 14.01 10.39
N LEU A 279 -12.56 13.89 9.21
CA LEU A 279 -11.88 14.99 8.53
C LEU A 279 -12.79 15.71 7.51
N ASN A 280 -14.10 15.43 7.46
CA ASN A 280 -15.04 16.13 6.60
C ASN A 280 -15.33 17.57 7.01
#